data_0ec3e41b203967f32056e63937d19073
#
_entry.id   0ec3e41b203967f32056e63937d19073
#
_cell.length_a   1.000
_cell.length_b   1.000
_cell.length_c   1.000
_cell.angle_alpha   90.00
_cell.angle_beta   90.00
_cell.angle_gamma   90.00
#
_symmetry.space_group_name_H-M   'P 1'
#
loop_
_entity.id
_entity.type
_entity.pdbx_description
1 polymer ?
#
loop_
_entity_poly.entity_id
_entity_poly.type
_entity_poly.pdbx_seq_one_letter_code
_entity_poly.pdbx_strand_id
1 'polypeptide(L)'
;MLDAIQWDADLIRRYDLAGPRYTSYPTAVQFHDDIGPFDLLHALRDSRKARRPLSLYLHVPFCAHICYYCACNKVITKDRGRALPYLEKLEREIEIISRYIDRNQPIEQLHFGGGTPTFLSHDELRRLMQHLRQHFNLLDDDSGDYSIEIDPREADWSTMGLLRELGFNRVSLGVQDLDPEVQRAVNRLQTLEETRAIVEAARTLQFRSVNIDLIYGLPKQTPERFARTVAEVIALQPDRLSLFNYAHLPERFMPQRRISVDDLPSPADKLAMLQNSIEQLTRAGYRYIGMDHFALPDDELAIAQEEGTLQRNFQGYTTHGHCDLIGLGVSAISQIGDLYSQNDSDIASYQQTLGNGQLATRRGLHCNADDRLRRAVIQQLICHFELRFADIEQAHGMVFRDYFAALWPQLQQLDRDGLIELGAEGIQVRPAGRLLVRSLCMLFDRYLNDQVRQRFSRVI
;
A
#
# COMPACT_ATOMS: atom_id res chain seq x y z
N MET A 1 -23.05 -12.69 7.21
CA MET A 1 -22.02 -12.58 8.29
C MET A 1 -20.62 -12.79 7.68
N LEU A 2 -20.22 -11.88 6.78
CA LEU A 2 -18.90 -11.92 6.12
C LEU A 2 -17.76 -11.36 6.99
N ASP A 3 -18.05 -10.86 8.19
CA ASP A 3 -17.17 -9.94 8.90
C ASP A 3 -16.41 -10.51 10.10
N ALA A 4 -16.61 -11.76 10.43
CA ALA A 4 -15.98 -12.34 11.61
C ALA A 4 -14.57 -12.89 11.30
N ILE A 5 -13.55 -12.38 12.00
CA ILE A 5 -12.28 -13.08 12.17
C ILE A 5 -12.45 -14.04 13.34
N GLN A 6 -12.07 -15.28 13.13
CA GLN A 6 -11.93 -16.25 14.22
C GLN A 6 -10.45 -16.38 14.56
N TRP A 7 -10.09 -16.02 15.79
CA TRP A 7 -8.72 -16.19 16.28
C TRP A 7 -8.43 -17.64 16.58
N ASP A 8 -7.38 -18.20 15.98
CA ASP A 8 -6.90 -19.55 16.24
C ASP A 8 -5.36 -19.52 16.30
N ALA A 9 -4.82 -19.53 17.52
CA ALA A 9 -3.39 -19.44 17.76
C ALA A 9 -2.59 -20.63 17.21
N ASP A 10 -3.20 -21.82 17.12
CA ASP A 10 -2.52 -23.01 16.60
C ASP A 10 -2.42 -22.97 15.08
N LEU A 11 -3.48 -22.54 14.40
CA LEU A 11 -3.44 -22.29 12.96
C LEU A 11 -2.46 -21.17 12.61
N ILE A 12 -2.47 -20.08 13.37
CA ILE A 12 -1.52 -18.99 13.17
C ILE A 12 -0.08 -19.50 13.27
N ARG A 13 0.28 -20.23 14.34
CA ARG A 13 1.63 -20.80 14.50
C ARG A 13 2.03 -21.73 13.36
N ARG A 14 1.10 -22.49 12.82
CA ARG A 14 1.34 -23.45 11.73
C ARG A 14 1.52 -22.77 10.38
N TYR A 15 0.76 -21.72 10.10
CA TYR A 15 0.66 -21.08 8.80
C TYR A 15 1.28 -19.68 8.74
N ASP A 16 1.88 -19.19 9.83
CA ASP A 16 2.65 -17.94 9.82
C ASP A 16 4.01 -18.18 9.14
N LEU A 17 4.00 -18.15 7.83
CA LEU A 17 5.15 -18.34 6.97
C LEU A 17 5.68 -16.96 6.50
N ALA A 18 6.94 -16.89 6.06
CA ALA A 18 7.44 -15.72 5.36
C ALA A 18 6.89 -15.67 3.94
N GLY A 19 6.37 -14.52 3.51
CA GLY A 19 5.79 -14.40 2.18
C GLY A 19 5.47 -12.97 1.75
N PRO A 20 5.21 -12.76 0.44
CA PRO A 20 4.91 -11.46 -0.12
C PRO A 20 3.62 -10.85 0.43
N ARG A 21 3.51 -9.53 0.41
CA ARG A 21 2.27 -8.82 0.73
C ARG A 21 1.29 -8.73 -0.44
N TYR A 22 1.67 -9.24 -1.61
CA TYR A 22 0.87 -9.22 -2.84
C TYR A 22 0.24 -7.87 -3.17
N THR A 23 1.02 -6.80 -3.06
CA THR A 23 0.69 -5.49 -3.65
C THR A 23 0.81 -5.53 -5.17
N SER A 24 1.38 -6.59 -5.72
CA SER A 24 1.38 -6.95 -7.13
C SER A 24 1.59 -8.46 -7.27
N TYR A 25 1.22 -9.01 -8.42
CA TYR A 25 1.66 -10.31 -8.85
C TYR A 25 1.95 -10.29 -10.37
N PRO A 26 3.15 -10.71 -10.81
CA PRO A 26 4.33 -11.06 -10.00
C PRO A 26 4.80 -9.91 -9.11
N THR A 27 5.52 -10.25 -8.02
CA THR A 27 6.01 -9.24 -7.06
C THR A 27 7.20 -8.46 -7.62
N ALA A 28 7.48 -7.26 -7.10
CA ALA A 28 8.60 -6.42 -7.54
C ALA A 28 9.99 -7.07 -7.36
N VAL A 29 10.08 -8.17 -6.59
CA VAL A 29 11.32 -8.99 -6.48
C VAL A 29 11.66 -9.66 -7.81
N GLN A 30 10.67 -9.86 -8.68
CA GLN A 30 10.82 -10.48 -9.99
C GLN A 30 11.17 -9.47 -11.11
N PHE A 31 11.22 -8.18 -10.81
CA PHE A 31 11.55 -7.16 -11.80
C PHE A 31 13.02 -7.31 -12.23
N HIS A 32 13.26 -7.20 -13.54
CA HIS A 32 14.57 -7.34 -14.17
C HIS A 32 14.90 -6.13 -15.05
N ASP A 33 16.17 -5.98 -15.39
CA ASP A 33 16.72 -4.80 -16.06
C ASP A 33 16.49 -4.79 -17.60
N ASP A 34 15.83 -5.81 -18.15
CA ASP A 34 15.49 -5.86 -19.58
C ASP A 34 14.33 -4.91 -19.93
N ILE A 35 13.59 -4.44 -18.92
CA ILE A 35 12.52 -3.46 -19.07
C ILE A 35 13.07 -2.05 -18.89
N GLY A 36 12.81 -1.19 -19.87
CA GLY A 36 13.32 0.17 -19.89
C GLY A 36 12.27 1.21 -20.32
N PRO A 37 12.71 2.45 -20.61
CA PRO A 37 11.84 3.55 -21.01
C PRO A 37 10.97 3.26 -22.23
N PHE A 38 11.45 2.50 -23.21
CA PHE A 38 10.69 2.17 -24.43
C PHE A 38 9.48 1.29 -24.12
N ASP A 39 9.60 0.33 -23.20
CA ASP A 39 8.50 -0.53 -22.79
C ASP A 39 7.39 0.29 -22.12
N LEU A 40 7.77 1.20 -21.20
CA LEU A 40 6.84 2.11 -20.55
C LEU A 40 6.12 2.99 -21.59
N LEU A 41 6.83 3.61 -22.52
CA LEU A 41 6.24 4.46 -23.55
C LEU A 41 5.32 3.67 -24.49
N HIS A 42 5.63 2.41 -24.77
CA HIS A 42 4.75 1.54 -25.55
C HIS A 42 3.46 1.23 -24.79
N ALA A 43 3.56 0.83 -23.53
CA ALA A 43 2.40 0.58 -22.69
C ALA A 43 1.48 1.82 -22.52
N LEU A 44 2.06 3.01 -22.37
CA LEU A 44 1.30 4.28 -22.32
C LEU A 44 0.52 4.53 -23.62
N ARG A 45 1.11 4.27 -24.79
CA ARG A 45 0.40 4.38 -26.08
C ARG A 45 -0.77 3.41 -26.18
N ASP A 46 -0.63 2.20 -25.65
CA ASP A 46 -1.72 1.22 -25.63
C ASP A 46 -2.81 1.59 -24.64
N SER A 47 -2.48 2.13 -23.47
CA SER A 47 -3.40 2.75 -22.54
C SER A 47 -4.18 3.88 -23.18
N ARG A 48 -3.49 4.78 -23.90
CA ARG A 48 -4.11 5.87 -24.66
C ARG A 48 -5.11 5.38 -25.70
N LYS A 49 -4.75 4.35 -26.49
CA LYS A 49 -5.66 3.75 -27.50
C LYS A 49 -6.90 3.15 -26.86
N ALA A 50 -6.72 2.47 -25.73
CA ALA A 50 -7.81 1.86 -24.95
C ALA A 50 -8.63 2.88 -24.14
N ARG A 51 -8.16 4.14 -24.03
CA ARG A 51 -8.77 5.22 -23.23
C ARG A 51 -9.05 4.82 -21.77
N ARG A 52 -8.16 4.00 -21.18
CA ARG A 52 -8.31 3.61 -19.78
C ARG A 52 -8.08 4.82 -18.89
N PRO A 53 -8.90 5.01 -17.82
CA PRO A 53 -8.64 6.05 -16.84
C PRO A 53 -7.30 5.82 -16.14
N LEU A 54 -6.76 6.86 -15.53
CA LEU A 54 -5.42 6.85 -14.97
C LEU A 54 -5.46 7.05 -13.44
N SER A 55 -4.54 6.37 -12.77
CA SER A 55 -4.13 6.61 -11.40
C SER A 55 -2.70 7.13 -11.40
N LEU A 56 -2.43 8.20 -10.66
CA LEU A 56 -1.08 8.76 -10.51
C LEU A 56 -0.56 8.51 -9.10
N TYR A 57 0.67 8.01 -9.00
CA TYR A 57 1.44 7.98 -7.76
C TYR A 57 2.65 8.89 -7.86
N LEU A 58 2.80 9.85 -6.95
CA LEU A 58 3.96 10.73 -6.87
C LEU A 58 4.79 10.39 -5.64
N HIS A 59 6.06 10.07 -5.87
CA HIS A 59 7.01 9.81 -4.79
C HIS A 59 7.77 11.07 -4.40
N VAL A 60 7.55 11.55 -3.18
CA VAL A 60 8.30 12.67 -2.57
C VAL A 60 9.25 12.10 -1.53
N PRO A 61 10.56 11.99 -1.83
CA PRO A 61 11.47 11.18 -1.00
C PRO A 61 11.96 11.87 0.28
N PHE A 62 11.58 13.11 0.56
CA PHE A 62 12.18 13.89 1.63
C PHE A 62 11.49 13.67 2.99
N CYS A 63 12.31 13.60 4.05
CA CYS A 63 11.87 13.64 5.45
C CYS A 63 12.82 14.55 6.25
N ALA A 64 12.27 15.39 7.14
CA ALA A 64 13.07 16.21 8.06
C ALA A 64 13.70 15.39 9.19
N HIS A 65 13.08 14.26 9.55
CA HIS A 65 13.47 13.40 10.66
C HIS A 65 13.61 11.95 10.23
N ILE A 66 14.58 11.24 10.81
CA ILE A 66 14.76 9.80 10.59
C ILE A 66 13.95 9.02 11.62
N CYS A 67 13.01 8.18 11.17
CA CYS A 67 12.37 7.17 12.01
C CYS A 67 13.15 5.87 11.89
N TYR A 68 13.52 5.25 13.02
CA TYR A 68 14.44 4.10 13.01
C TYR A 68 13.82 2.83 12.40
N TYR A 69 12.50 2.67 12.45
CA TYR A 69 11.79 1.54 11.85
C TYR A 69 11.66 1.62 10.33
N CYS A 70 11.86 2.80 9.73
CA CYS A 70 11.40 3.11 8.38
C CYS A 70 12.22 2.41 7.29
N ALA A 71 11.52 1.74 6.38
CA ALA A 71 12.04 1.01 5.22
C ALA A 71 11.83 1.73 3.88
N CYS A 72 11.20 2.93 3.87
CA CYS A 72 10.91 3.66 2.63
C CYS A 72 12.18 4.16 1.93
N ASN A 73 12.10 4.35 0.61
CA ASN A 73 13.12 5.08 -0.15
C ASN A 73 13.02 6.58 0.19
N LYS A 74 13.99 7.11 0.91
CA LYS A 74 13.93 8.48 1.46
C LYS A 74 15.28 9.15 1.54
N VAL A 75 15.23 10.47 1.55
CA VAL A 75 16.37 11.37 1.82
C VAL A 75 16.07 12.13 3.11
N ILE A 76 16.91 11.91 4.13
CA ILE A 76 16.77 12.63 5.39
C ILE A 76 17.56 13.95 5.30
N THR A 77 16.85 15.07 5.43
CA THR A 77 17.45 16.40 5.39
C THR A 77 16.56 17.43 6.08
N LYS A 78 17.19 18.39 6.76
CA LYS A 78 16.50 19.60 7.25
C LYS A 78 16.55 20.75 6.26
N ASP A 79 17.40 20.62 5.24
CA ASP A 79 17.52 21.63 4.16
C ASP A 79 16.36 21.46 3.19
N ARG A 80 15.35 22.34 3.32
CA ARG A 80 14.16 22.39 2.44
C ARG A 80 14.52 22.73 0.99
N GLY A 81 15.62 23.44 0.77
CA GLY A 81 16.09 23.80 -0.57
C GLY A 81 16.46 22.60 -1.46
N ARG A 82 16.67 21.42 -0.87
CA ARG A 82 16.93 20.18 -1.61
C ARG A 82 15.71 19.65 -2.39
N ALA A 83 14.53 20.12 -2.07
CA ALA A 83 13.31 19.70 -2.77
C ALA A 83 13.24 20.28 -4.19
N LEU A 84 13.62 21.55 -4.38
CA LEU A 84 13.47 22.25 -5.66
C LEU A 84 14.18 21.54 -6.83
N PRO A 85 15.46 21.16 -6.77
CA PRO A 85 16.11 20.43 -7.86
C PRO A 85 15.43 19.09 -8.19
N TYR A 86 14.87 18.42 -7.19
CA TYR A 86 14.11 17.21 -7.41
C TYR A 86 12.79 17.46 -8.12
N LEU A 87 12.04 18.49 -7.69
CA LEU A 87 10.77 18.88 -8.31
C LEU A 87 10.96 19.25 -9.78
N GLU A 88 12.02 19.96 -10.14
CA GLU A 88 12.33 20.27 -11.54
C GLU A 88 12.50 19.00 -12.39
N LYS A 89 13.06 17.94 -11.84
CA LYS A 89 13.19 16.66 -12.56
C LYS A 89 11.87 15.90 -12.60
N LEU A 90 11.10 15.92 -11.52
CA LEU A 90 9.76 15.34 -11.48
C LEU A 90 8.82 16.02 -12.50
N GLU A 91 8.87 17.34 -12.61
CA GLU A 91 8.15 18.11 -13.64
C GLU A 91 8.57 17.69 -15.05
N ARG A 92 9.88 17.46 -15.24
CA ARG A 92 10.38 16.97 -16.52
C ARG A 92 9.88 15.57 -16.87
N GLU A 93 9.77 14.68 -15.89
CA GLU A 93 9.17 13.35 -16.07
C GLU A 93 7.70 13.47 -16.47
N ILE A 94 6.93 14.31 -15.79
CA ILE A 94 5.53 14.62 -16.09
C ILE A 94 5.39 15.09 -17.54
N GLU A 95 6.21 16.03 -17.97
CA GLU A 95 6.21 16.54 -19.35
C GLU A 95 6.46 15.44 -20.39
N ILE A 96 7.41 14.55 -20.13
CA ILE A 96 7.74 13.48 -21.07
C ILE A 96 6.57 12.48 -21.15
N ILE A 97 6.07 12.02 -20.00
CA ILE A 97 4.99 11.02 -19.94
C ILE A 97 3.70 11.54 -20.54
N SER A 98 3.34 12.79 -20.26
CA SER A 98 2.09 13.41 -20.73
C SER A 98 1.94 13.43 -22.26
N ARG A 99 3.05 13.38 -23.02
CA ARG A 99 3.02 13.33 -24.48
C ARG A 99 2.51 11.99 -25.03
N TYR A 100 2.50 10.92 -24.20
CA TYR A 100 2.16 9.57 -24.61
C TYR A 100 0.77 9.12 -24.14
N ILE A 101 0.07 9.95 -23.39
CA ILE A 101 -1.31 9.76 -22.96
C ILE A 101 -2.28 10.66 -23.74
N ASP A 102 -3.58 10.43 -23.62
CA ASP A 102 -4.61 11.35 -24.13
C ASP A 102 -4.94 12.40 -23.06
N ARG A 103 -4.98 13.66 -23.43
CA ARG A 103 -5.37 14.76 -22.52
C ARG A 103 -6.78 14.62 -21.96
N ASN A 104 -7.63 13.80 -22.59
CA ASN A 104 -8.99 13.53 -22.13
C ASN A 104 -9.08 12.30 -21.20
N GLN A 105 -7.98 11.53 -21.02
CA GLN A 105 -7.98 10.44 -20.05
C GLN A 105 -8.08 11.01 -18.63
N PRO A 106 -9.16 10.73 -17.87
CA PRO A 106 -9.33 11.28 -16.53
C PRO A 106 -8.32 10.69 -15.57
N ILE A 107 -7.83 11.52 -14.66
CA ILE A 107 -7.09 11.07 -13.47
C ILE A 107 -8.13 10.82 -12.40
N GLU A 108 -8.58 9.59 -12.26
CA GLU A 108 -9.57 9.21 -11.25
C GLU A 108 -8.94 9.06 -9.87
N GLN A 109 -7.64 8.74 -9.80
CA GLN A 109 -6.91 8.58 -8.54
C GLN A 109 -5.58 9.32 -8.59
N LEU A 110 -5.24 10.02 -7.50
CA LEU A 110 -3.97 10.69 -7.28
C LEU A 110 -3.48 10.39 -5.87
N HIS A 111 -2.24 9.95 -5.72
CA HIS A 111 -1.64 9.69 -4.42
C HIS A 111 -0.24 10.29 -4.30
N PHE A 112 -0.01 11.10 -3.28
CA PHE A 112 1.30 11.59 -2.90
C PHE A 112 1.82 10.80 -1.70
N GLY A 113 2.96 10.13 -1.88
CA GLY A 113 3.57 9.31 -0.82
C GLY A 113 5.09 9.33 -0.85
N GLY A 114 5.68 8.41 -0.09
CA GLY A 114 7.13 8.16 -0.12
C GLY A 114 7.86 8.43 1.18
N GLY A 115 8.46 9.61 1.32
CA GLY A 115 9.03 10.10 2.58
C GLY A 115 7.97 10.83 3.39
N THR A 116 7.89 12.13 3.19
CA THR A 116 6.86 13.01 3.77
C THR A 116 6.49 14.06 2.73
N PRO A 117 5.39 13.93 2.00
CA PRO A 117 5.02 14.89 0.96
C PRO A 117 4.85 16.31 1.49
N THR A 118 4.41 16.50 2.73
CA THR A 118 4.32 17.81 3.40
C THR A 118 5.69 18.39 3.83
N PHE A 119 6.78 17.71 3.48
CA PHE A 119 8.12 18.33 3.47
C PHE A 119 8.20 19.47 2.46
N LEU A 120 7.45 19.41 1.36
CA LEU A 120 7.35 20.48 0.39
C LEU A 120 6.69 21.70 1.02
N SER A 121 7.19 22.89 0.68
CA SER A 121 6.55 24.15 1.06
C SER A 121 5.19 24.29 0.37
N HIS A 122 4.35 25.18 0.88
CA HIS A 122 3.05 25.48 0.28
C HIS A 122 3.17 25.93 -1.18
N ASP A 123 4.18 26.70 -1.52
CA ASP A 123 4.41 27.17 -2.89
C ASP A 123 4.89 26.03 -3.81
N GLU A 124 5.72 25.11 -3.30
CA GLU A 124 6.15 23.93 -4.03
C GLU A 124 4.99 22.97 -4.29
N LEU A 125 4.10 22.77 -3.31
CA LEU A 125 2.87 21.97 -3.49
C LEU A 125 1.94 22.59 -4.53
N ARG A 126 1.72 23.93 -4.48
CA ARG A 126 0.93 24.63 -5.51
C ARG A 126 1.55 24.49 -6.89
N ARG A 127 2.87 24.69 -7.00
CA ARG A 127 3.62 24.56 -8.25
C ARG A 127 3.45 23.15 -8.84
N LEU A 128 3.65 22.11 -8.04
CA LEU A 128 3.54 20.74 -8.50
C LEU A 128 2.11 20.39 -8.94
N MET A 129 1.09 20.77 -8.17
CA MET A 129 -0.32 20.55 -8.55
C MET A 129 -0.72 21.34 -9.79
N GLN A 130 -0.25 22.58 -9.95
CA GLN A 130 -0.47 23.36 -11.16
C GLN A 130 0.17 22.69 -12.38
N HIS A 131 1.39 22.17 -12.23
CA HIS A 131 2.08 21.45 -13.29
C HIS A 131 1.35 20.16 -13.68
N LEU A 132 0.85 19.40 -12.71
CA LEU A 132 0.02 18.22 -12.97
C LEU A 132 -1.26 18.59 -13.76
N ARG A 133 -1.98 19.65 -13.38
CA ARG A 133 -3.19 20.12 -14.08
C ARG A 133 -2.91 20.62 -15.51
N GLN A 134 -1.71 21.13 -15.78
CA GLN A 134 -1.30 21.53 -17.12
C GLN A 134 -1.08 20.33 -18.05
N HIS A 135 -0.69 19.19 -17.51
CA HIS A 135 -0.25 18.02 -18.28
C HIS A 135 -1.23 16.85 -18.26
N PHE A 136 -2.07 16.75 -17.22
CA PHE A 136 -3.03 15.69 -17.01
C PHE A 136 -4.45 16.24 -16.81
N ASN A 137 -5.45 15.42 -17.07
CA ASN A 137 -6.85 15.73 -16.85
C ASN A 137 -7.26 15.38 -15.42
N LEU A 138 -6.86 16.22 -14.45
CA LEU A 138 -7.31 16.10 -13.07
C LEU A 138 -8.78 16.53 -12.97
N LEU A 139 -9.56 15.76 -12.18
CA LEU A 139 -10.97 16.07 -11.93
C LEU A 139 -11.09 17.23 -10.94
N ASP A 140 -11.96 18.20 -11.24
CA ASP A 140 -12.14 19.42 -10.44
C ASP A 140 -13.46 19.41 -9.64
N ASP A 141 -14.31 18.40 -9.86
CA ASP A 141 -15.63 18.26 -9.25
C ASP A 141 -15.62 17.46 -7.93
N ASP A 142 -14.44 17.23 -7.36
CA ASP A 142 -14.22 16.43 -6.16
C ASP A 142 -14.63 14.94 -6.31
N SER A 143 -14.87 14.45 -7.52
CA SER A 143 -15.23 13.05 -7.78
C SER A 143 -14.02 12.11 -7.76
N GLY A 144 -12.81 12.64 -7.98
CA GLY A 144 -11.57 11.87 -7.93
C GLY A 144 -11.20 11.42 -6.51
N ASP A 145 -10.39 10.39 -6.41
CA ASP A 145 -9.79 9.88 -5.16
C ASP A 145 -8.38 10.45 -5.02
N TYR A 146 -8.25 11.61 -4.38
CA TYR A 146 -6.98 12.33 -4.27
C TYR A 146 -6.48 12.32 -2.83
N SER A 147 -5.40 11.57 -2.59
CA SER A 147 -4.88 11.26 -1.27
C SER A 147 -3.43 11.69 -1.08
N ILE A 148 -3.06 11.98 0.16
CA ILE A 148 -1.71 12.36 0.54
C ILE A 148 -1.34 11.74 1.89
N GLU A 149 -0.09 11.23 1.98
CA GLU A 149 0.52 10.78 3.24
C GLU A 149 1.02 12.00 4.03
N ILE A 150 0.70 12.05 5.31
CA ILE A 150 1.05 13.14 6.22
C ILE A 150 1.77 12.59 7.45
N ASP A 151 2.89 13.21 7.78
CA ASP A 151 3.47 13.16 9.11
C ASP A 151 2.82 14.28 9.94
N PRO A 152 2.07 13.98 11.02
CA PRO A 152 1.40 15.02 11.82
C PRO A 152 2.31 16.11 12.38
N ARG A 153 3.62 15.85 12.49
CA ARG A 153 4.63 16.83 12.91
C ARG A 153 4.99 17.86 11.83
N GLU A 154 4.64 17.57 10.58
CA GLU A 154 5.00 18.36 9.39
C GLU A 154 3.76 18.95 8.70
N ALA A 155 2.64 19.08 9.43
CA ALA A 155 1.41 19.67 8.92
C ALA A 155 0.67 20.41 10.06
N ASP A 156 -0.10 21.40 9.66
CA ASP A 156 -0.97 22.20 10.52
C ASP A 156 -2.29 22.52 9.81
N TRP A 157 -3.16 23.31 10.44
CA TRP A 157 -4.41 23.76 9.85
C TRP A 157 -4.23 24.50 8.51
N SER A 158 -3.18 25.29 8.36
CA SER A 158 -2.87 26.00 7.10
C SER A 158 -2.51 25.01 6.01
N THR A 159 -1.70 24.01 6.33
CA THR A 159 -1.34 22.92 5.42
C THR A 159 -2.59 22.15 4.98
N MET A 160 -3.47 21.78 5.92
CA MET A 160 -4.71 21.06 5.61
C MET A 160 -5.65 21.87 4.73
N GLY A 161 -5.77 23.19 4.97
CA GLY A 161 -6.53 24.12 4.14
C GLY A 161 -6.00 24.17 2.71
N LEU A 162 -4.68 24.28 2.55
CA LEU A 162 -4.04 24.25 1.24
C LEU A 162 -4.28 22.93 0.51
N LEU A 163 -4.10 21.80 1.19
CA LEU A 163 -4.32 20.49 0.56
C LEU A 163 -5.74 20.35 0.04
N ARG A 164 -6.73 20.82 0.80
CA ARG A 164 -8.13 20.82 0.34
C ARG A 164 -8.37 21.75 -0.84
N GLU A 165 -7.77 22.94 -0.84
CA GLU A 165 -7.78 23.89 -1.97
C GLU A 165 -7.19 23.25 -3.23
N LEU A 166 -6.12 22.49 -3.10
CA LEU A 166 -5.45 21.78 -4.21
C LEU A 166 -6.25 20.59 -4.75
N GLY A 167 -7.33 20.17 -4.07
CA GLY A 167 -8.21 19.08 -4.49
C GLY A 167 -8.00 17.77 -3.77
N PHE A 168 -7.10 17.71 -2.79
CA PHE A 168 -6.98 16.49 -1.96
C PHE A 168 -8.24 16.32 -1.10
N ASN A 169 -8.78 15.12 -1.08
CA ASN A 169 -9.99 14.78 -0.32
C ASN A 169 -9.80 13.56 0.60
N ARG A 170 -8.61 13.01 0.67
CA ARG A 170 -8.23 11.91 1.57
C ARG A 170 -6.85 12.15 2.16
N VAL A 171 -6.65 11.75 3.40
CA VAL A 171 -5.35 11.82 4.08
C VAL A 171 -5.03 10.50 4.77
N SER A 172 -3.74 10.15 4.77
CA SER A 172 -3.19 9.04 5.57
C SER A 172 -2.18 9.58 6.57
N LEU A 173 -2.45 9.41 7.85
CA LEU A 173 -1.65 9.93 8.94
C LEU A 173 -0.75 8.84 9.52
N GLY A 174 0.55 9.02 9.42
CA GLY A 174 1.53 8.15 10.06
C GLY A 174 1.61 8.43 11.57
N VAL A 175 0.86 7.73 12.39
CA VAL A 175 0.89 7.86 13.87
C VAL A 175 1.84 6.83 14.48
N GLN A 176 1.74 5.59 14.06
CA GLN A 176 2.57 4.44 14.45
C GLN A 176 2.35 3.96 15.88
N ASP A 177 2.61 4.80 16.89
CA ASP A 177 2.37 4.57 18.30
C ASP A 177 2.28 5.90 19.05
N LEU A 178 1.48 5.95 20.12
CA LEU A 178 1.32 7.14 20.98
C LEU A 178 2.06 7.04 22.32
N ASP A 179 2.65 5.87 22.65
CA ASP A 179 3.43 5.72 23.89
C ASP A 179 4.78 6.47 23.78
N PRO A 180 5.09 7.39 24.71
CA PRO A 180 6.31 8.21 24.62
C PRO A 180 7.62 7.41 24.70
N GLU A 181 7.65 6.23 25.36
CA GLU A 181 8.84 5.40 25.41
C GLU A 181 9.09 4.70 24.07
N VAL A 182 8.03 4.21 23.44
CA VAL A 182 8.08 3.63 22.09
C VAL A 182 8.52 4.69 21.10
N GLN A 183 7.92 5.87 21.13
CA GLN A 183 8.26 6.99 20.24
C GLN A 183 9.75 7.40 20.38
N ARG A 184 10.29 7.47 21.60
CA ARG A 184 11.72 7.72 21.83
C ARG A 184 12.59 6.61 21.24
N ALA A 185 12.22 5.36 21.44
CA ALA A 185 12.97 4.21 20.94
C ALA A 185 13.06 4.16 19.41
N VAL A 186 12.06 4.69 18.71
CA VAL A 186 12.02 4.74 17.23
C VAL A 186 12.32 6.13 16.64
N ASN A 187 12.71 7.10 17.49
CA ASN A 187 13.00 8.50 17.12
C ASN A 187 11.81 9.18 16.37
N ARG A 188 10.60 8.97 16.86
CA ARG A 188 9.40 9.61 16.32
C ARG A 188 8.52 10.15 17.44
N LEU A 189 8.89 11.34 17.95
CA LEU A 189 8.13 12.02 18.98
C LEU A 189 7.03 12.86 18.34
N GLN A 190 5.80 12.57 18.68
CA GLN A 190 4.60 13.31 18.29
C GLN A 190 3.55 13.20 19.39
N THR A 191 2.76 14.24 19.59
CA THR A 191 1.71 14.26 20.60
C THR A 191 0.39 13.75 20.02
N LEU A 192 -0.52 13.31 20.89
CA LEU A 192 -1.90 13.00 20.50
C LEU A 192 -2.61 14.28 19.99
N GLU A 193 -2.30 15.43 20.59
CA GLU A 193 -2.88 16.74 20.24
C GLU A 193 -2.52 17.13 18.80
N GLU A 194 -1.27 16.92 18.36
CA GLU A 194 -0.87 17.15 16.95
C GLU A 194 -1.70 16.29 16.01
N THR A 195 -1.83 14.99 16.30
CA THR A 195 -2.65 14.08 15.49
C THR A 195 -4.13 14.50 15.50
N ARG A 196 -4.69 14.84 16.67
CA ARG A 196 -6.06 15.28 16.82
C ARG A 196 -6.34 16.55 16.01
N ALA A 197 -5.45 17.52 16.06
CA ALA A 197 -5.59 18.77 15.31
C ALA A 197 -5.69 18.54 13.80
N ILE A 198 -4.93 17.59 13.24
CA ILE A 198 -4.99 17.23 11.81
C ILE A 198 -6.30 16.50 11.50
N VAL A 199 -6.76 15.58 12.35
CA VAL A 199 -8.05 14.90 12.17
C VAL A 199 -9.21 15.90 12.21
N GLU A 200 -9.22 16.82 13.17
CA GLU A 200 -10.23 17.88 13.29
C GLU A 200 -10.22 18.80 12.06
N ALA A 201 -9.03 19.19 11.59
CA ALA A 201 -8.88 19.97 10.37
C ALA A 201 -9.45 19.22 9.16
N ALA A 202 -9.13 17.92 9.00
CA ALA A 202 -9.65 17.10 7.92
C ALA A 202 -11.19 17.03 7.94
N ARG A 203 -11.79 16.84 9.13
CA ARG A 203 -13.26 16.81 9.29
C ARG A 203 -13.90 18.17 8.97
N THR A 204 -13.35 19.25 9.52
CA THR A 204 -13.86 20.61 9.29
C THR A 204 -13.78 21.02 7.81
N LEU A 205 -12.71 20.63 7.14
CA LEU A 205 -12.46 20.90 5.72
C LEU A 205 -13.14 19.88 4.78
N GLN A 206 -13.93 18.96 5.33
CA GLN A 206 -14.69 17.96 4.56
C GLN A 206 -13.82 17.04 3.70
N PHE A 207 -12.70 16.58 4.24
CA PHE A 207 -12.02 15.43 3.67
C PHE A 207 -12.92 14.19 3.79
N ARG A 208 -12.99 13.39 2.73
CA ARG A 208 -13.88 12.22 2.66
C ARG A 208 -13.41 11.07 3.54
N SER A 209 -12.10 10.93 3.70
CA SER A 209 -11.54 9.82 4.46
C SER A 209 -10.24 10.23 5.15
N VAL A 210 -10.12 9.80 6.39
CA VAL A 210 -8.92 9.88 7.22
C VAL A 210 -8.49 8.45 7.54
N ASN A 211 -7.30 8.06 7.06
CA ASN A 211 -6.63 6.83 7.46
C ASN A 211 -5.60 7.12 8.53
N ILE A 212 -5.45 6.24 9.51
CA ILE A 212 -4.36 6.28 10.49
C ILE A 212 -3.55 5.00 10.41
N ASP A 213 -2.23 5.15 10.27
CA ASP A 213 -1.29 4.05 10.24
C ASP A 213 -0.71 3.82 11.63
N LEU A 214 -0.80 2.57 12.11
CA LEU A 214 -0.20 2.08 13.34
C LEU A 214 0.78 0.94 13.03
N ILE A 215 1.79 0.79 13.90
CA ILE A 215 2.76 -0.31 13.79
C ILE A 215 2.83 -1.05 15.11
N TYR A 216 2.52 -2.35 15.12
CA TYR A 216 2.78 -3.21 16.27
C TYR A 216 4.09 -3.98 16.11
N GLY A 217 4.70 -4.37 17.22
CA GLY A 217 6.00 -5.04 17.25
C GLY A 217 7.19 -4.09 17.31
N LEU A 218 6.98 -2.80 17.56
CA LEU A 218 8.04 -1.81 17.75
C LEU A 218 8.77 -2.01 19.09
N PRO A 219 10.02 -1.53 19.24
CA PRO A 219 10.76 -1.62 20.51
C PRO A 219 10.00 -0.94 21.65
N LYS A 220 10.08 -1.53 22.84
CA LYS A 220 9.41 -1.08 24.09
C LYS A 220 7.88 -1.22 24.10
N GLN A 221 7.25 -1.72 23.06
CA GLN A 221 5.82 -2.03 23.10
C GLN A 221 5.54 -3.22 24.01
N THR A 222 4.39 -3.16 24.70
CA THR A 222 3.75 -4.29 25.37
C THR A 222 2.29 -4.35 24.93
N PRO A 223 1.60 -5.50 25.10
CA PRO A 223 0.18 -5.61 24.77
C PRO A 223 -0.68 -4.52 25.42
N GLU A 224 -0.40 -4.16 26.69
CA GLU A 224 -1.15 -3.15 27.43
C GLU A 224 -0.89 -1.72 26.93
N ARG A 225 0.37 -1.40 26.59
CA ARG A 225 0.75 -0.08 26.04
C ARG A 225 0.14 0.12 24.66
N PHE A 226 0.26 -0.88 23.79
CA PHE A 226 -0.29 -0.78 22.45
C PHE A 226 -1.82 -0.77 22.45
N ALA A 227 -2.47 -1.50 23.35
CA ALA A 227 -3.91 -1.43 23.54
C ALA A 227 -4.41 -0.01 23.90
N ARG A 228 -3.64 0.76 24.68
CA ARG A 228 -3.95 2.19 24.95
C ARG A 228 -3.82 3.03 23.69
N THR A 229 -2.75 2.85 22.90
CA THR A 229 -2.58 3.54 21.62
C THR A 229 -3.78 3.28 20.70
N VAL A 230 -4.20 2.01 20.55
CA VAL A 230 -5.35 1.65 19.72
C VAL A 230 -6.64 2.33 20.23
N ALA A 231 -6.89 2.34 21.55
CA ALA A 231 -8.05 2.99 22.14
C ALA A 231 -8.09 4.51 21.89
N GLU A 232 -6.95 5.20 22.03
CA GLU A 232 -6.83 6.63 21.72
C GLU A 232 -7.08 6.93 20.24
N VAL A 233 -6.57 6.09 19.36
CA VAL A 233 -6.77 6.24 17.91
C VAL A 233 -8.23 5.97 17.53
N ILE A 234 -8.88 4.97 18.11
CA ILE A 234 -10.32 4.73 17.93
C ILE A 234 -11.14 5.95 18.37
N ALA A 235 -10.76 6.62 19.47
CA ALA A 235 -11.42 7.82 19.94
C ALA A 235 -11.32 9.02 18.98
N LEU A 236 -10.35 9.04 18.08
CA LEU A 236 -10.24 10.01 16.97
C LEU A 236 -11.20 9.71 15.81
N GLN A 237 -11.83 8.55 15.81
CA GLN A 237 -12.80 8.10 14.79
C GLN A 237 -12.29 8.22 13.35
N PRO A 238 -11.11 7.67 13.00
CA PRO A 238 -10.69 7.62 11.61
C PRO A 238 -11.65 6.73 10.79
N ASP A 239 -11.73 6.98 9.48
CA ASP A 239 -12.53 6.14 8.57
C ASP A 239 -11.85 4.80 8.30
N ARG A 240 -10.51 4.81 8.28
CA ARG A 240 -9.67 3.64 8.02
C ARG A 240 -8.53 3.56 9.02
N LEU A 241 -8.06 2.35 9.24
CA LEU A 241 -6.86 2.04 10.01
C LEU A 241 -6.00 1.03 9.28
N SER A 242 -4.69 1.29 9.28
CA SER A 242 -3.69 0.33 8.82
C SER A 242 -2.86 -0.11 10.02
N LEU A 243 -2.83 -1.41 10.29
CA LEU A 243 -2.15 -1.99 11.46
C LEU A 243 -0.98 -2.87 10.99
N PHE A 244 0.20 -2.27 10.80
CA PHE A 244 1.35 -2.94 10.22
C PHE A 244 2.17 -3.71 11.26
N ASN A 245 2.62 -4.91 10.87
CA ASN A 245 3.63 -5.65 11.63
C ASN A 245 5.02 -5.09 11.37
N TYR A 246 5.74 -4.71 12.43
CA TYR A 246 7.15 -4.34 12.32
C TYR A 246 8.03 -5.54 11.96
N ALA A 247 8.75 -5.44 10.84
CA ALA A 247 9.78 -6.38 10.44
C ALA A 247 11.17 -5.79 10.71
N HIS A 248 11.94 -6.42 11.60
CA HIS A 248 13.30 -6.02 11.92
C HIS A 248 14.30 -6.62 10.94
N LEU A 249 14.82 -5.81 10.03
CA LEU A 249 15.75 -6.19 8.95
C LEU A 249 16.92 -5.21 8.88
N PRO A 250 17.77 -5.13 9.92
CA PRO A 250 18.84 -4.12 10.02
C PRO A 250 19.96 -4.28 8.98
N GLU A 251 20.12 -5.47 8.41
CA GLU A 251 21.06 -5.72 7.30
C GLU A 251 20.61 -5.02 6.02
N ARG A 252 19.29 -4.89 5.84
CA ARG A 252 18.68 -4.30 4.66
C ARG A 252 18.39 -2.82 4.83
N PHE A 253 17.99 -2.40 6.05
CA PHE A 253 17.58 -1.04 6.37
C PHE A 253 18.47 -0.44 7.46
N MET A 254 19.44 0.35 7.05
CA MET A 254 20.43 0.95 7.97
C MET A 254 19.84 1.70 9.19
N PRO A 255 18.72 2.44 9.08
CA PRO A 255 18.12 3.07 10.26
C PRO A 255 17.75 2.10 11.37
N GLN A 256 17.34 0.88 11.02
CA GLN A 256 16.91 -0.16 11.97
C GLN A 256 18.07 -0.69 12.83
N ARG A 257 19.33 -0.47 12.46
CA ARG A 257 20.51 -0.80 13.28
C ARG A 257 20.58 -0.03 14.59
N ARG A 258 19.77 1.03 14.72
CA ARG A 258 19.65 1.83 15.96
C ARG A 258 18.63 1.27 16.94
N ILE A 259 17.87 0.28 16.55
CA ILE A 259 16.91 -0.42 17.41
C ILE A 259 17.61 -1.61 18.05
N SER A 260 17.59 -1.66 19.41
CA SER A 260 18.10 -2.82 20.15
C SER A 260 17.13 -3.99 19.98
N VAL A 261 17.68 -5.17 19.67
CA VAL A 261 16.90 -6.43 19.59
C VAL A 261 16.30 -6.79 20.95
N ASP A 262 17.00 -6.47 22.05
CA ASP A 262 16.52 -6.75 23.41
C ASP A 262 15.28 -5.91 23.79
N ASP A 263 15.02 -4.84 23.08
CA ASP A 263 13.87 -3.97 23.30
C ASP A 263 12.63 -4.41 22.49
N LEU A 264 12.78 -5.36 21.57
CA LEU A 264 11.69 -5.84 20.74
C LEU A 264 10.77 -6.77 21.54
N PRO A 265 9.46 -6.68 21.35
CA PRO A 265 8.51 -7.58 21.99
C PRO A 265 8.71 -9.03 21.52
N SER A 266 8.39 -9.97 22.39
CA SER A 266 8.40 -11.37 22.04
C SER A 266 7.39 -11.71 20.95
N PRO A 267 7.53 -12.83 20.21
CA PRO A 267 6.51 -13.28 19.27
C PRO A 267 5.12 -13.46 19.92
N ALA A 268 5.08 -13.88 21.18
CA ALA A 268 3.83 -14.03 21.93
C ALA A 268 3.18 -12.66 22.22
N ASP A 269 3.98 -11.67 22.62
CA ASP A 269 3.47 -10.29 22.82
C ASP A 269 2.98 -9.67 21.53
N LYS A 270 3.67 -9.90 20.41
CA LYS A 270 3.22 -9.42 19.08
C LYS A 270 1.86 -10.01 18.70
N LEU A 271 1.67 -11.32 18.91
CA LEU A 271 0.38 -11.97 18.66
C LEU A 271 -0.71 -11.44 19.60
N ALA A 272 -0.40 -11.20 20.87
CA ALA A 272 -1.34 -10.59 21.83
C ALA A 272 -1.71 -9.15 21.42
N MET A 273 -0.76 -8.33 20.95
CA MET A 273 -1.04 -7.00 20.43
C MET A 273 -2.00 -7.06 19.24
N LEU A 274 -1.74 -7.94 18.27
CA LEU A 274 -2.59 -8.11 17.10
C LEU A 274 -4.01 -8.57 17.49
N GLN A 275 -4.12 -9.58 18.34
CA GLN A 275 -5.41 -10.08 18.81
C GLN A 275 -6.21 -8.97 19.52
N ASN A 276 -5.60 -8.30 20.50
CA ASN A 276 -6.25 -7.23 21.25
C ASN A 276 -6.70 -6.09 20.34
N SER A 277 -5.89 -5.76 19.32
CA SER A 277 -6.22 -4.70 18.35
C SER A 277 -7.42 -5.09 17.50
N ILE A 278 -7.44 -6.32 16.95
CA ILE A 278 -8.58 -6.83 16.19
C ILE A 278 -9.86 -6.78 17.02
N GLU A 279 -9.80 -7.24 18.28
CA GLU A 279 -10.96 -7.23 19.18
C GLU A 279 -11.45 -5.81 19.47
N GLN A 280 -10.55 -4.86 19.75
CA GLN A 280 -10.92 -3.46 20.00
C GLN A 280 -11.53 -2.82 18.75
N LEU A 281 -10.90 -2.97 17.58
CA LEU A 281 -11.38 -2.40 16.33
C LEU A 281 -12.72 -2.98 15.92
N THR A 282 -12.92 -4.29 16.04
CA THR A 282 -14.20 -4.95 15.75
C THR A 282 -15.30 -4.48 16.69
N ARG A 283 -15.04 -4.35 18.01
CA ARG A 283 -16.00 -3.79 18.98
C ARG A 283 -16.35 -2.33 18.70
N ALA A 284 -15.41 -1.57 18.14
CA ALA A 284 -15.62 -0.19 17.74
C ALA A 284 -16.36 -0.05 16.39
N GLY A 285 -16.73 -1.17 15.74
CA GLY A 285 -17.49 -1.19 14.49
C GLY A 285 -16.67 -1.23 13.21
N TYR A 286 -15.33 -1.30 13.29
CA TYR A 286 -14.50 -1.45 12.11
C TYR A 286 -14.58 -2.86 11.55
N ARG A 287 -14.58 -2.96 10.23
CA ARG A 287 -14.50 -4.20 9.46
C ARG A 287 -13.06 -4.50 9.08
N TYR A 288 -12.67 -5.74 9.17
CA TYR A 288 -11.40 -6.21 8.62
C TYR A 288 -11.52 -6.36 7.10
N ILE A 289 -10.84 -5.49 6.38
CA ILE A 289 -10.84 -5.51 4.91
C ILE A 289 -9.91 -6.61 4.38
N GLY A 290 -8.79 -6.78 5.03
CA GLY A 290 -7.78 -7.78 4.68
C GLY A 290 -6.38 -7.29 4.98
N MET A 291 -5.43 -8.20 5.03
CA MET A 291 -4.03 -7.90 5.33
C MET A 291 -3.89 -7.13 6.66
N ASP A 292 -3.56 -5.86 6.58
CA ASP A 292 -3.34 -4.99 7.73
C ASP A 292 -4.43 -3.89 7.86
N HIS A 293 -5.53 -3.97 7.08
CA HIS A 293 -6.46 -2.85 6.88
C HIS A 293 -7.83 -3.09 7.52
N PHE A 294 -8.33 -2.04 8.15
CA PHE A 294 -9.66 -1.95 8.74
C PHE A 294 -10.36 -0.69 8.23
N ALA A 295 -11.66 -0.73 8.06
CA ALA A 295 -12.47 0.40 7.63
C ALA A 295 -13.83 0.39 8.32
N LEU A 296 -14.47 1.57 8.43
CA LEU A 296 -15.87 1.65 8.83
C LEU A 296 -16.77 0.99 7.78
N PRO A 297 -17.96 0.48 8.16
CA PRO A 297 -18.85 -0.23 7.23
C PRO A 297 -19.33 0.60 6.03
N ASP A 298 -19.43 1.92 6.21
CA ASP A 298 -19.82 2.90 5.19
C ASP A 298 -18.65 3.46 4.36
N ASP A 299 -17.43 2.99 4.63
CA ASP A 299 -16.26 3.33 3.81
C ASP A 299 -16.30 2.59 2.46
N GLU A 300 -15.82 3.26 1.42
CA GLU A 300 -15.80 2.74 0.05
C GLU A 300 -15.08 1.38 -0.10
N LEU A 301 -14.02 1.12 0.71
CA LEU A 301 -13.34 -0.18 0.68
C LEU A 301 -14.22 -1.30 1.22
N ALA A 302 -14.99 -1.02 2.28
CA ALA A 302 -15.92 -2.00 2.85
C ALA A 302 -17.08 -2.28 1.89
N ILE A 303 -17.63 -1.22 1.28
CA ILE A 303 -18.70 -1.33 0.26
C ILE A 303 -18.18 -2.10 -0.96
N ALA A 304 -17.02 -1.73 -1.50
CA ALA A 304 -16.43 -2.41 -2.66
C ALA A 304 -16.13 -3.90 -2.38
N GLN A 305 -15.75 -4.24 -1.15
CA GLN A 305 -15.57 -5.64 -0.77
C GLN A 305 -16.89 -6.41 -0.78
N GLU A 306 -17.99 -5.82 -0.29
CA GLU A 306 -19.34 -6.42 -0.35
C GLU A 306 -19.84 -6.59 -1.77
N GLU A 307 -19.57 -5.61 -2.64
CA GLU A 307 -19.97 -5.61 -4.03
C GLU A 307 -19.09 -6.49 -4.94
N GLY A 308 -17.97 -7.02 -4.39
CA GLY A 308 -17.02 -7.81 -5.17
C GLY A 308 -16.16 -7.00 -6.14
N THR A 309 -16.03 -5.69 -5.92
CA THR A 309 -15.29 -4.76 -6.80
C THR A 309 -13.95 -4.30 -6.23
N LEU A 310 -13.67 -4.63 -4.96
CA LEU A 310 -12.42 -4.27 -4.29
C LEU A 310 -11.22 -4.86 -5.02
N GLN A 311 -10.17 -4.07 -5.19
CA GLN A 311 -8.91 -4.50 -5.79
C GLN A 311 -7.72 -4.09 -4.93
N ARG A 312 -6.54 -4.60 -5.27
CA ARG A 312 -5.30 -4.28 -4.60
C ARG A 312 -4.18 -4.03 -5.61
N ASN A 313 -3.44 -2.95 -5.43
CA ASN A 313 -2.28 -2.58 -6.23
C ASN A 313 -1.10 -2.15 -5.34
N PHE A 314 -0.06 -1.55 -5.92
CA PHE A 314 1.11 -1.06 -5.17
C PHE A 314 0.79 -0.02 -4.09
N GLN A 315 -0.30 0.70 -4.20
CA GLN A 315 -0.76 1.68 -3.21
C GLN A 315 -1.55 1.05 -2.04
N GLY A 316 -1.99 -0.20 -2.19
CA GLY A 316 -2.82 -0.91 -1.22
C GLY A 316 -4.17 -1.32 -1.79
N TYR A 317 -5.20 -1.45 -0.93
CA TYR A 317 -6.58 -1.69 -1.37
C TYR A 317 -7.14 -0.45 -2.07
N THR A 318 -7.87 -0.66 -3.16
CA THR A 318 -8.38 0.41 -4.02
C THR A 318 -9.69 0.01 -4.67
N THR A 319 -10.52 0.99 -4.97
CA THR A 319 -11.70 0.88 -5.83
C THR A 319 -11.40 1.22 -7.30
N HIS A 320 -10.16 1.65 -7.60
CA HIS A 320 -9.70 2.13 -8.91
C HIS A 320 -8.76 1.15 -9.63
N GLY A 321 -8.94 -0.14 -9.41
CA GLY A 321 -8.09 -1.17 -10.06
C GLY A 321 -8.24 -1.26 -11.57
N HIS A 322 -9.27 -0.64 -12.15
CA HIS A 322 -9.49 -0.50 -13.59
C HIS A 322 -8.61 0.58 -14.24
N CYS A 323 -8.00 1.46 -13.43
CA CYS A 323 -7.08 2.48 -13.89
C CYS A 323 -5.71 1.91 -14.22
N ASP A 324 -5.05 2.47 -15.24
CA ASP A 324 -3.61 2.28 -15.40
C ASP A 324 -2.88 3.18 -14.38
N LEU A 325 -1.97 2.59 -13.59
CA LEU A 325 -1.20 3.30 -12.57
C LEU A 325 0.12 3.80 -13.14
N ILE A 326 0.32 5.11 -13.12
CA ILE A 326 1.57 5.76 -13.51
C ILE A 326 2.30 6.21 -12.23
N GLY A 327 3.47 5.64 -11.98
CA GLY A 327 4.36 6.04 -10.90
C GLY A 327 5.36 7.08 -11.35
N LEU A 328 5.39 8.23 -10.69
CA LEU A 328 6.25 9.37 -10.95
C LEU A 328 7.21 9.60 -9.78
N GLY A 329 8.45 9.91 -10.09
CA GLY A 329 9.48 10.15 -9.07
C GLY A 329 10.41 8.95 -8.86
N VAL A 330 11.44 9.18 -8.04
CA VAL A 330 12.46 8.17 -7.70
C VAL A 330 11.82 6.91 -7.12
N SER A 331 12.23 5.74 -7.55
CA SER A 331 11.73 4.41 -7.16
C SER A 331 10.25 4.11 -7.45
N ALA A 332 9.49 5.03 -7.99
CA ALA A 332 8.06 4.86 -8.26
C ALA A 332 7.80 3.69 -9.22
N ILE A 333 6.71 2.98 -8.98
CA ILE A 333 6.30 1.82 -9.78
C ILE A 333 5.04 2.17 -10.57
N SER A 334 5.06 1.84 -11.86
CA SER A 334 3.90 1.90 -12.75
C SER A 334 3.34 0.50 -13.01
N GLN A 335 2.02 0.44 -13.20
CA GLN A 335 1.31 -0.74 -13.67
C GLN A 335 0.38 -0.34 -14.80
N ILE A 336 0.76 -0.62 -16.04
CA ILE A 336 0.03 -0.20 -17.23
C ILE A 336 -0.26 -1.44 -18.06
N GLY A 337 -1.53 -1.87 -18.07
CA GLY A 337 -1.92 -3.14 -18.66
C GLY A 337 -1.14 -4.31 -18.05
N ASP A 338 -0.36 -4.99 -18.86
CA ASP A 338 0.45 -6.14 -18.45
C ASP A 338 1.91 -5.78 -18.09
N LEU A 339 2.27 -4.50 -18.16
CA LEU A 339 3.59 -4.02 -17.80
C LEU A 339 3.64 -3.52 -16.37
N TYR A 340 4.58 -4.03 -15.60
CA TYR A 340 5.13 -3.37 -14.41
C TYR A 340 6.46 -2.71 -14.77
N SER A 341 6.66 -1.45 -14.39
CA SER A 341 7.93 -0.76 -14.54
C SER A 341 8.27 0.03 -13.28
N GLN A 342 9.55 0.18 -12.99
CA GLN A 342 10.03 0.91 -11.83
C GLN A 342 11.13 1.89 -12.23
N ASN A 343 11.04 3.10 -11.72
CA ASN A 343 12.09 4.10 -11.83
C ASN A 343 13.32 3.74 -11.00
N ASP A 344 14.45 4.33 -11.34
CA ASP A 344 15.68 4.21 -10.56
C ASP A 344 15.43 4.57 -9.08
N SER A 345 16.01 3.80 -8.19
CA SER A 345 15.88 4.01 -6.74
C SER A 345 16.95 4.93 -6.16
N ASP A 346 18.01 5.22 -6.92
CA ASP A 346 19.01 6.22 -6.57
C ASP A 346 18.60 7.61 -7.07
N ILE A 347 18.50 8.56 -6.15
CA ILE A 347 18.01 9.91 -6.49
C ILE A 347 18.95 10.67 -7.43
N ALA A 348 20.27 10.47 -7.31
CA ALA A 348 21.23 11.16 -8.16
C ALA A 348 21.16 10.63 -9.61
N SER A 349 21.08 9.32 -9.76
CA SER A 349 20.88 8.65 -11.04
C SER A 349 19.55 9.04 -11.69
N TYR A 350 18.45 9.04 -10.91
CA TYR A 350 17.13 9.50 -11.37
C TYR A 350 17.20 10.94 -11.92
N GLN A 351 17.77 11.87 -11.14
CA GLN A 351 17.88 13.28 -11.53
C GLN A 351 18.78 13.48 -12.75
N GLN A 352 19.90 12.75 -12.84
CA GLN A 352 20.81 12.81 -14.00
C GLN A 352 20.12 12.32 -15.28
N THR A 353 19.41 11.20 -15.22
CA THR A 353 18.74 10.62 -16.38
C THR A 353 17.67 11.56 -16.93
N LEU A 354 16.85 12.14 -16.07
CA LEU A 354 15.84 13.14 -16.47
C LEU A 354 16.47 14.46 -16.94
N GLY A 355 17.62 14.84 -16.35
CA GLY A 355 18.41 15.98 -16.82
C GLY A 355 18.90 15.83 -18.26
N ASN A 356 19.13 14.60 -18.71
CA ASN A 356 19.47 14.25 -20.08
C ASN A 356 18.24 14.09 -21.00
N GLY A 357 17.03 14.36 -20.51
CA GLY A 357 15.78 14.26 -21.26
C GLY A 357 15.27 12.83 -21.45
N GLN A 358 15.75 11.87 -20.67
CA GLN A 358 15.37 10.48 -20.72
C GLN A 358 14.52 10.10 -19.47
N LEU A 359 13.59 9.13 -19.62
CA LEU A 359 12.88 8.56 -18.48
C LEU A 359 13.79 7.66 -17.66
N ALA A 360 13.63 7.71 -16.34
CA ALA A 360 14.44 6.98 -15.38
C ALA A 360 13.95 5.53 -15.11
N THR A 361 13.14 4.97 -15.99
CA THR A 361 12.68 3.58 -15.89
C THR A 361 13.89 2.63 -15.94
N ARG A 362 14.06 1.82 -14.90
CA ARG A 362 15.27 1.03 -14.67
C ARG A 362 15.05 -0.47 -14.79
N ARG A 363 13.88 -0.94 -14.39
CA ARG A 363 13.52 -2.36 -14.37
C ARG A 363 12.01 -2.56 -14.39
N GLY A 364 11.58 -3.79 -14.62
CA GLY A 364 10.18 -4.12 -14.63
C GLY A 364 9.92 -5.57 -15.03
N LEU A 365 8.68 -5.84 -15.44
CA LEU A 365 8.27 -7.17 -15.90
C LEU A 365 7.04 -7.06 -16.79
N HIS A 366 7.03 -7.78 -17.90
CA HIS A 366 5.84 -8.05 -18.71
C HIS A 366 5.14 -9.33 -18.20
N CYS A 367 3.89 -9.21 -17.77
CA CYS A 367 3.08 -10.35 -17.36
C CYS A 367 2.70 -11.22 -18.56
N ASN A 368 3.03 -12.49 -18.51
CA ASN A 368 2.56 -13.49 -19.46
C ASN A 368 1.14 -14.00 -19.10
N ALA A 369 0.60 -14.95 -19.88
CA ALA A 369 -0.75 -15.47 -19.66
C ALA A 369 -0.92 -16.17 -18.29
N ASP A 370 0.09 -16.95 -17.85
CA ASP A 370 0.08 -17.60 -16.54
C ASP A 370 0.17 -16.57 -15.40
N ASP A 371 0.95 -15.49 -15.57
CA ASP A 371 1.02 -14.41 -14.58
C ASP A 371 -0.34 -13.71 -14.41
N ARG A 372 -1.02 -13.43 -15.51
CA ARG A 372 -2.37 -12.82 -15.46
C ARG A 372 -3.38 -13.70 -14.77
N LEU A 373 -3.38 -14.99 -15.10
CA LEU A 373 -4.24 -15.99 -14.47
C LEU A 373 -4.03 -16.03 -12.94
N ARG A 374 -2.77 -16.20 -12.51
CA ARG A 374 -2.44 -16.28 -11.08
C ARG A 374 -2.68 -14.97 -10.36
N ARG A 375 -2.43 -13.84 -11.03
CA ARG A 375 -2.79 -12.51 -10.51
C ARG A 375 -4.29 -12.40 -10.24
N ALA A 376 -5.14 -12.86 -11.17
CA ALA A 376 -6.58 -12.85 -10.98
C ALA A 376 -7.03 -13.71 -9.79
N VAL A 377 -6.47 -14.91 -9.64
CA VAL A 377 -6.74 -15.80 -8.50
C VAL A 377 -6.31 -15.16 -7.18
N ILE A 378 -5.09 -14.64 -7.09
CA ILE A 378 -4.56 -14.01 -5.88
C ILE A 378 -5.38 -12.76 -5.52
N GLN A 379 -5.75 -11.94 -6.51
CA GLN A 379 -6.56 -10.74 -6.29
C GLN A 379 -7.94 -11.08 -5.71
N GLN A 380 -8.63 -12.07 -6.24
CA GLN A 380 -9.93 -12.49 -5.71
C GLN A 380 -9.81 -12.98 -4.25
N LEU A 381 -8.85 -13.83 -3.96
CA LEU A 381 -8.66 -14.36 -2.63
C LEU A 381 -8.29 -13.28 -1.60
N ILE A 382 -7.37 -12.37 -1.95
CA ILE A 382 -6.87 -11.35 -1.01
C ILE A 382 -7.85 -10.19 -0.80
N CYS A 383 -8.72 -9.91 -1.79
CA CYS A 383 -9.69 -8.82 -1.72
C CYS A 383 -11.07 -9.28 -1.22
N HIS A 384 -11.50 -10.48 -1.57
CA HIS A 384 -12.87 -10.93 -1.33
C HIS A 384 -12.99 -12.15 -0.43
N PHE A 385 -11.88 -12.80 -0.11
CA PHE A 385 -11.87 -14.08 0.65
C PHE A 385 -12.68 -15.19 -0.04
N GLU A 386 -12.90 -15.04 -1.33
CA GLU A 386 -13.67 -15.95 -2.18
C GLU A 386 -13.00 -16.08 -3.54
N LEU A 387 -13.11 -17.25 -4.15
CA LEU A 387 -12.68 -17.51 -5.52
C LEU A 387 -13.72 -18.40 -6.19
N ARG A 388 -14.34 -17.93 -7.26
CA ARG A 388 -15.23 -18.73 -8.12
C ARG A 388 -14.45 -19.27 -9.31
N PHE A 389 -14.44 -20.56 -9.48
CA PHE A 389 -13.67 -21.18 -10.57
C PHE A 389 -14.21 -20.74 -11.95
N ALA A 390 -15.53 -20.68 -12.10
CA ALA A 390 -16.17 -20.30 -13.35
C ALA A 390 -15.72 -18.91 -13.86
N ASP A 391 -15.51 -17.93 -12.95
CA ASP A 391 -15.08 -16.59 -13.34
C ASP A 391 -13.65 -16.62 -13.92
N ILE A 392 -12.75 -17.40 -13.31
CA ILE A 392 -11.38 -17.59 -13.79
C ILE A 392 -11.34 -18.39 -15.08
N GLU A 393 -12.12 -19.46 -15.17
CA GLU A 393 -12.22 -20.31 -16.36
C GLU A 393 -12.71 -19.54 -17.56
N GLN A 394 -13.77 -18.73 -17.38
CA GLN A 394 -14.32 -17.88 -18.45
C GLN A 394 -13.32 -16.82 -18.90
N ALA A 395 -12.64 -16.15 -17.95
CA ALA A 395 -11.71 -15.06 -18.26
C ALA A 395 -10.42 -15.54 -18.94
N HIS A 396 -9.98 -16.78 -18.66
CA HIS A 396 -8.68 -17.31 -19.10
C HIS A 396 -8.76 -18.51 -20.04
N GLY A 397 -9.95 -19.03 -20.34
CA GLY A 397 -10.14 -20.12 -21.31
C GLY A 397 -9.52 -21.45 -20.90
N MET A 398 -9.61 -21.81 -19.62
CA MET A 398 -9.01 -23.03 -19.06
C MET A 398 -9.96 -23.69 -18.05
N VAL A 399 -9.68 -24.93 -17.64
CA VAL A 399 -10.38 -25.62 -16.56
C VAL A 399 -9.53 -25.49 -15.28
N PHE A 400 -10.07 -24.84 -14.25
CA PHE A 400 -9.32 -24.49 -13.04
C PHE A 400 -8.68 -25.70 -12.34
N ARG A 401 -9.46 -26.75 -12.20
CA ARG A 401 -9.02 -27.98 -11.52
C ARG A 401 -7.88 -28.69 -12.25
N ASP A 402 -7.93 -28.69 -13.58
CA ASP A 402 -6.89 -29.33 -14.40
C ASP A 402 -5.60 -28.49 -14.37
N TYR A 403 -5.72 -27.17 -14.52
CA TYR A 403 -4.58 -26.26 -14.52
C TYR A 403 -3.81 -26.26 -13.19
N PHE A 404 -4.54 -26.27 -12.08
CA PHE A 404 -3.98 -26.27 -10.72
C PHE A 404 -4.00 -27.66 -10.06
N ALA A 405 -4.05 -28.75 -10.83
CA ALA A 405 -4.12 -30.11 -10.28
C ALA A 405 -3.00 -30.42 -9.28
N ALA A 406 -1.79 -29.92 -9.51
CA ALA A 406 -0.64 -30.08 -8.61
C ALA A 406 -0.83 -29.42 -7.24
N LEU A 407 -1.69 -28.40 -7.12
CA LEU A 407 -1.98 -27.70 -5.86
C LEU A 407 -3.11 -28.34 -5.08
N TRP A 408 -3.87 -29.25 -5.69
CA TRP A 408 -5.08 -29.81 -5.11
C TRP A 408 -4.88 -30.48 -3.75
N PRO A 409 -3.81 -31.27 -3.54
CA PRO A 409 -3.55 -31.88 -2.22
C PRO A 409 -3.33 -30.84 -1.10
N GLN A 410 -2.68 -29.71 -1.45
CA GLN A 410 -2.43 -28.61 -0.50
C GLN A 410 -3.72 -27.83 -0.19
N LEU A 411 -4.57 -27.59 -1.18
CA LEU A 411 -5.88 -26.97 -0.98
C LEU A 411 -6.77 -27.85 -0.09
N GLN A 412 -6.79 -29.17 -0.33
CA GLN A 412 -7.49 -30.12 0.54
C GLN A 412 -6.95 -30.14 1.98
N GLN A 413 -5.65 -29.90 2.15
CA GLN A 413 -5.08 -29.79 3.50
C GLN A 413 -5.56 -28.53 4.21
N LEU A 414 -5.60 -27.38 3.53
CA LEU A 414 -6.14 -26.13 4.09
C LEU A 414 -7.63 -26.26 4.44
N ASP A 415 -8.39 -27.01 3.65
CA ASP A 415 -9.81 -27.31 3.93
C ASP A 415 -9.96 -28.18 5.18
N ARG A 416 -9.20 -29.28 5.30
CA ARG A 416 -9.18 -30.12 6.51
C ARG A 416 -8.77 -29.36 7.77
N ASP A 417 -7.82 -28.44 7.64
CA ASP A 417 -7.36 -27.60 8.73
C ASP A 417 -8.31 -26.44 9.07
N GLY A 418 -9.38 -26.26 8.27
CA GLY A 418 -10.44 -25.27 8.55
C GLY A 418 -10.11 -23.83 8.14
N LEU A 419 -9.07 -23.61 7.31
CA LEU A 419 -8.76 -22.28 6.79
C LEU A 419 -9.65 -21.87 5.62
N ILE A 420 -10.05 -22.84 4.80
CA ILE A 420 -10.91 -22.64 3.65
C ILE A 420 -12.06 -23.65 3.64
N GLU A 421 -13.03 -23.42 2.80
CA GLU A 421 -13.98 -24.39 2.30
C GLU A 421 -13.71 -24.61 0.82
N LEU A 422 -13.30 -25.83 0.46
CA LEU A 422 -13.00 -26.21 -0.92
C LEU A 422 -14.21 -26.92 -1.53
N GLY A 423 -15.01 -26.15 -2.26
CA GLY A 423 -16.19 -26.69 -2.97
C GLY A 423 -15.90 -27.13 -4.41
N ALA A 424 -16.94 -27.63 -5.07
CA ALA A 424 -16.88 -27.98 -6.47
C ALA A 424 -16.75 -26.74 -7.39
N GLU A 425 -17.28 -25.61 -6.96
CA GLU A 425 -17.40 -24.37 -7.76
C GLU A 425 -16.39 -23.29 -7.35
N GLY A 426 -15.67 -23.45 -6.22
CA GLY A 426 -14.79 -22.42 -5.75
C GLY A 426 -14.12 -22.70 -4.40
N ILE A 427 -13.47 -21.65 -3.90
CA ILE A 427 -12.81 -21.60 -2.59
C ILE A 427 -13.43 -20.46 -1.80
N GLN A 428 -13.87 -20.75 -0.56
CA GLN A 428 -14.28 -19.75 0.42
C GLN A 428 -13.29 -19.73 1.57
N VAL A 429 -12.70 -18.56 1.87
CA VAL A 429 -11.82 -18.44 3.04
C VAL A 429 -12.67 -18.33 4.31
N ARG A 430 -12.50 -19.28 5.23
CA ARG A 430 -13.22 -19.31 6.50
C ARG A 430 -12.73 -18.21 7.45
N PRO A 431 -13.51 -17.81 8.48
CA PRO A 431 -13.11 -16.81 9.45
C PRO A 431 -11.72 -17.04 10.07
N ALA A 432 -11.34 -18.27 10.36
CA ALA A 432 -10.02 -18.64 10.88
C ALA A 432 -8.89 -18.48 9.84
N GLY A 433 -9.21 -18.55 8.54
CA GLY A 433 -8.24 -18.38 7.45
C GLY A 433 -7.99 -16.93 7.01
N ARG A 434 -8.84 -15.98 7.40
CA ARG A 434 -8.75 -14.60 6.87
C ARG A 434 -7.45 -13.90 7.20
N LEU A 435 -6.94 -14.02 8.42
CA LEU A 435 -5.62 -13.50 8.80
C LEU A 435 -4.48 -14.19 8.05
N LEU A 436 -4.70 -15.42 7.60
CA LEU A 436 -3.74 -16.29 6.94
C LEU A 436 -3.94 -16.34 5.41
N VAL A 437 -4.76 -15.46 4.83
CA VAL A 437 -5.06 -15.47 3.39
C VAL A 437 -3.80 -15.38 2.52
N ARG A 438 -2.74 -14.71 3.00
CA ARG A 438 -1.45 -14.69 2.31
C ARG A 438 -0.87 -16.09 2.11
N SER A 439 -0.97 -16.96 3.10
CA SER A 439 -0.48 -18.35 3.01
C SER A 439 -1.25 -19.15 1.96
N LEU A 440 -2.54 -18.90 1.80
CA LEU A 440 -3.32 -19.45 0.68
C LEU A 440 -2.87 -18.87 -0.67
N CYS A 441 -2.70 -17.54 -0.78
CA CYS A 441 -2.22 -16.89 -2.01
C CYS A 441 -0.83 -17.40 -2.44
N MET A 442 0.04 -17.72 -1.48
CA MET A 442 1.38 -18.27 -1.74
C MET A 442 1.37 -19.59 -2.50
N LEU A 443 0.30 -20.39 -2.42
CA LEU A 443 0.17 -21.64 -3.20
C LEU A 443 0.08 -21.34 -4.70
N PHE A 444 -0.51 -20.21 -5.08
CA PHE A 444 -0.68 -19.80 -6.47
C PHE A 444 0.51 -19.01 -7.01
N ASP A 445 1.50 -18.68 -6.19
CA ASP A 445 2.71 -17.95 -6.59
C ASP A 445 3.79 -18.90 -7.15
N ARG A 446 3.94 -18.92 -8.48
CA ARG A 446 4.92 -19.78 -9.15
C ARG A 446 6.37 -19.36 -8.93
N TYR A 447 6.61 -18.12 -8.52
CA TYR A 447 7.95 -17.58 -8.30
C TYR A 447 8.46 -17.80 -6.88
N LEU A 448 7.58 -18.24 -5.98
CA LEU A 448 7.89 -18.40 -4.59
C LEU A 448 8.60 -19.74 -4.34
N ASN A 449 9.88 -19.67 -4.05
CA ASN A 449 10.70 -20.80 -3.58
C ASN A 449 11.33 -20.45 -2.23
N ASP A 450 12.01 -21.40 -1.59
CA ASP A 450 12.55 -21.20 -0.24
C ASP A 450 13.59 -20.07 -0.15
N GLN A 451 14.39 -19.84 -1.19
CA GLN A 451 15.34 -18.72 -1.24
C GLN A 451 14.64 -17.38 -1.38
N VAL A 452 13.55 -17.32 -2.14
CA VAL A 452 12.75 -16.10 -2.33
C VAL A 452 11.94 -15.81 -1.08
N ARG A 453 11.40 -16.83 -0.39
CA ARG A 453 10.67 -16.67 0.88
C ARG A 453 11.48 -15.96 1.94
N GLN A 454 12.77 -16.24 2.08
CA GLN A 454 13.65 -15.61 3.06
C GLN A 454 13.80 -14.09 2.87
N ARG A 455 13.38 -13.55 1.73
CA ARG A 455 13.40 -12.09 1.46
C ARG A 455 12.20 -11.33 2.02
N PHE A 456 11.19 -12.03 2.51
CA PHE A 456 9.94 -11.45 3.01
C PHE A 456 9.81 -11.56 4.53
N SER A 457 8.97 -10.69 5.11
CA SER A 457 8.52 -10.81 6.50
C SER A 457 7.54 -11.97 6.63
N ARG A 458 7.33 -12.41 7.87
CA ARG A 458 6.23 -13.35 8.20
C ARG A 458 4.87 -12.76 7.86
N VAL A 459 3.87 -13.65 7.72
CA VAL A 459 2.49 -13.27 7.40
C VAL A 459 1.87 -12.47 8.54
N ILE A 460 2.18 -12.84 9.79
CA ILE A 460 1.70 -12.20 11.02
C ILE A 460 2.86 -11.74 11.89
#